data_22a52062295d3137a9ae553ca597b9d0
#
_entry.id   22a52062295d3137a9ae553ca597b9d0
#
_cell.length_a   1.000
_cell.length_b   1.000
_cell.length_c   1.000
_cell.angle_alpha   90.00
_cell.angle_beta   90.00
_cell.angle_gamma   90.00
#
_symmetry.space_group_name_H-M   'P 1'
#
loop_
_entity.id
_entity.type
_entity.pdbx_description
1 polymer ?
#
loop_
_entity_poly.entity_id
_entity_poly.type
_entity_poly.pdbx_seq_one_letter_code
_entity_poly.pdbx_strand_id
1 'polypeptide(L)'
;MQNKCPIFWINYIFNVTLHLEMKYNTYTLDNGLRIIHLPSDSQVVYCGYQINAGTRNEEPGEEGLAHFCEHVTFKGTERRKAWHILNCLESVGGDLNAYTNKEGTVYYSAILKEHIARAVDLLSDIVFHSVYPQAEIDKEVEVICDEIESYNDSPAELIYDEFENILFKGSPLGHNILGTAEQVRAFKTEDALRFTQKLYRPDNAIFFAYGDIDFKKLVRLLQRALADDESVVKLAEEKLPKKYPSVGDGIAGQTIVMQKNTHQAHVMIGTWAYDVNDDRRMPLYLLNNMLGGPGMNAKLNLALREHNGLVYTVESTMVAYGDTGTWSIYFGCDEHDVKRCLRLVRKELDKFMQKPLSDAQLKAAKKQIKGQIGVACDNRENFALDFGKSFLHYGWEKNVDRLYEQVDEITAAQIQAVAQELFDKGRLTTLIFK
;
A
#
# COMPACT_ATOMS: atom_id res chain seq x y z
N MET A 1 12.99 -30.69 65.85
CA MET A 1 11.62 -31.09 65.43
C MET A 1 11.33 -30.41 64.13
N GLN A 2 11.21 -31.25 63.09
CA GLN A 2 10.98 -30.86 61.69
C GLN A 2 9.52 -30.51 61.53
N ASN A 3 9.21 -29.40 60.79
CA ASN A 3 7.92 -29.24 60.17
C ASN A 3 8.16 -28.88 58.70
N LYS A 4 7.91 -29.86 57.83
CA LYS A 4 7.86 -29.74 56.37
C LYS A 4 6.53 -29.08 56.02
N CYS A 5 6.58 -27.98 55.24
CA CYS A 5 5.46 -27.43 54.55
C CYS A 5 5.46 -27.95 53.07
N PRO A 6 4.35 -28.50 52.54
CA PRO A 6 4.33 -28.99 51.17
C PRO A 6 4.05 -27.82 50.20
N ILE A 7 4.96 -27.69 49.22
CA ILE A 7 4.80 -26.79 48.08
C ILE A 7 3.80 -27.43 47.12
N PHE A 8 2.60 -26.90 47.05
CA PHE A 8 1.65 -27.19 45.98
C PHE A 8 2.07 -26.45 44.71
N TRP A 9 2.53 -27.20 43.73
CA TRP A 9 2.66 -26.72 42.36
C TRP A 9 1.26 -26.63 41.74
N ILE A 10 0.73 -25.40 41.62
CA ILE A 10 -0.44 -25.14 40.78
C ILE A 10 0.10 -24.78 39.40
N ASN A 11 0.08 -25.77 38.51
CA ASN A 11 0.19 -25.55 37.07
C ASN A 11 -1.06 -24.83 36.56
N TYR A 12 -1.06 -23.51 36.60
CA TYR A 12 -2.01 -22.72 35.82
C TYR A 12 -1.41 -22.57 34.41
N ILE A 13 -1.78 -23.51 33.55
CA ILE A 13 -1.66 -23.31 32.10
C ILE A 13 -2.76 -22.31 31.74
N PHE A 14 -2.43 -21.04 31.73
CA PHE A 14 -3.24 -20.03 31.06
C PHE A 14 -3.00 -20.16 29.56
N ASN A 15 -3.66 -21.10 28.91
CA ASN A 15 -3.97 -21.00 27.50
C ASN A 15 -5.13 -19.99 27.36
N VAL A 16 -4.84 -18.72 27.53
CA VAL A 16 -5.73 -17.67 27.06
C VAL A 16 -5.26 -17.31 25.65
N THR A 17 -5.57 -18.16 24.70
CA THR A 17 -5.68 -17.74 23.31
C THR A 17 -6.98 -16.94 23.24
N LEU A 18 -6.92 -15.67 23.58
CA LEU A 18 -7.99 -14.73 23.21
C LEU A 18 -7.88 -14.56 21.68
N HIS A 19 -8.45 -15.50 20.94
CA HIS A 19 -8.88 -15.26 19.58
C HIS A 19 -10.07 -14.27 19.68
N LEU A 20 -9.77 -12.98 19.70
CA LEU A 20 -10.75 -11.97 19.40
C LEU A 20 -11.09 -12.16 17.92
N GLU A 21 -12.12 -12.94 17.64
CA GLU A 21 -12.69 -13.07 16.29
C GLU A 21 -13.01 -11.65 15.81
N MET A 22 -12.20 -11.14 14.86
CA MET A 22 -12.43 -9.81 14.29
C MET A 22 -13.74 -9.86 13.51
N LYS A 23 -14.78 -9.24 14.06
CA LYS A 23 -16.09 -9.21 13.46
C LYS A 23 -16.36 -7.84 12.87
N TYR A 24 -16.34 -7.77 11.56
CA TYR A 24 -16.69 -6.56 10.83
C TYR A 24 -18.20 -6.37 10.78
N ASN A 25 -18.62 -5.11 10.75
CA ASN A 25 -19.97 -4.72 10.36
C ASN A 25 -19.88 -4.16 8.92
N THR A 26 -20.70 -4.66 8.03
CA THR A 26 -20.75 -4.22 6.64
C THR A 26 -22.17 -3.84 6.23
N TYR A 27 -22.29 -2.86 5.34
CA TYR A 27 -23.55 -2.42 4.75
C TYR A 27 -23.30 -1.80 3.38
N THR A 28 -24.25 -1.91 2.46
CA THR A 28 -24.21 -1.23 1.17
C THR A 28 -25.40 -0.29 1.07
N LEU A 29 -25.15 0.99 0.79
CA LEU A 29 -26.19 1.99 0.55
C LEU A 29 -26.86 1.78 -0.81
N ASP A 30 -28.04 2.35 -0.99
CA ASP A 30 -28.80 2.27 -2.25
C ASP A 30 -28.04 2.85 -3.45
N ASN A 31 -27.18 3.85 -3.21
CA ASN A 31 -26.29 4.45 -4.21
C ASN A 31 -25.00 3.62 -4.50
N GLY A 32 -24.87 2.44 -3.92
CA GLY A 32 -23.77 1.51 -4.16
C GLY A 32 -22.56 1.69 -3.23
N LEU A 33 -22.51 2.72 -2.38
CA LEU A 33 -21.42 2.87 -1.41
C LEU A 33 -21.40 1.68 -0.44
N ARG A 34 -20.27 0.99 -0.37
CA ARG A 34 -20.04 -0.09 0.58
C ARG A 34 -19.38 0.48 1.84
N ILE A 35 -19.87 0.07 3.01
CA ILE A 35 -19.37 0.51 4.31
C ILE A 35 -18.79 -0.70 5.03
N ILE A 36 -17.58 -0.55 5.60
CA ILE A 36 -16.96 -1.55 6.45
C ILE A 36 -16.51 -0.91 7.77
N HIS A 37 -16.87 -1.50 8.88
CA HIS A 37 -16.53 -1.02 10.21
C HIS A 37 -15.96 -2.14 11.07
N LEU A 38 -14.78 -1.93 11.64
CA LEU A 38 -14.22 -2.78 12.68
C LEU A 38 -14.43 -2.11 14.04
N PRO A 39 -15.27 -2.69 14.91
CA PRO A 39 -15.47 -2.17 16.27
C PRO A 39 -14.21 -2.31 17.12
N SER A 40 -13.95 -1.33 17.96
CA SER A 40 -12.94 -1.41 19.03
C SER A 40 -13.37 -0.50 20.19
N ASP A 41 -12.68 -0.60 21.31
CA ASP A 41 -12.88 0.24 22.50
C ASP A 41 -12.14 1.60 22.44
N SER A 42 -11.47 1.88 21.32
CA SER A 42 -10.69 3.10 21.14
C SER A 42 -11.57 4.34 21.05
N GLN A 43 -11.20 5.39 21.80
CA GLN A 43 -11.81 6.71 21.66
C GLN A 43 -11.43 7.41 20.35
N VAL A 44 -10.26 7.07 19.79
CA VAL A 44 -9.83 7.54 18.47
C VAL A 44 -10.42 6.62 17.41
N VAL A 45 -11.01 7.24 16.41
CA VAL A 45 -11.59 6.58 15.24
C VAL A 45 -10.77 6.95 14.02
N TYR A 46 -10.36 5.94 13.28
CA TYR A 46 -9.81 6.10 11.93
C TYR A 46 -10.93 5.82 10.93
N CYS A 47 -11.23 6.78 10.08
CA CYS A 47 -12.31 6.61 9.10
C CYS A 47 -12.04 7.41 7.83
N GLY A 48 -12.60 6.96 6.72
CA GLY A 48 -12.41 7.64 5.45
C GLY A 48 -12.98 6.92 4.25
N TYR A 49 -12.81 7.54 3.10
CA TYR A 49 -13.12 6.96 1.81
C TYR A 49 -11.88 6.37 1.17
N GLN A 50 -12.03 5.20 0.59
CA GLN A 50 -11.07 4.67 -0.38
C GLN A 50 -11.81 4.53 -1.71
N ILE A 51 -11.21 5.09 -2.75
CA ILE A 51 -11.79 5.20 -4.08
C ILE A 51 -10.95 4.35 -5.03
N ASN A 52 -11.58 3.51 -5.85
CA ASN A 52 -10.90 2.75 -6.89
C ASN A 52 -10.56 3.65 -8.08
N ALA A 53 -9.71 4.63 -7.82
CA ALA A 53 -9.25 5.66 -8.75
C ALA A 53 -7.82 6.05 -8.39
N GLY A 54 -6.85 5.48 -9.05
CA GLY A 54 -5.44 5.77 -8.91
C GLY A 54 -4.81 6.13 -10.25
N THR A 55 -3.49 6.24 -10.29
CA THR A 55 -2.80 6.61 -11.54
C THR A 55 -3.00 5.59 -12.65
N ARG A 56 -3.28 4.35 -12.32
CA ARG A 56 -3.65 3.30 -13.26
C ARG A 56 -4.90 3.63 -14.12
N ASN A 57 -5.76 4.55 -13.65
CA ASN A 57 -7.00 4.94 -14.30
C ASN A 57 -6.85 6.18 -15.18
N GLU A 58 -5.63 6.75 -15.26
CA GLU A 58 -5.29 7.88 -16.11
C GLU A 58 -5.25 7.45 -17.59
N GLU A 59 -5.71 8.32 -18.46
CA GLU A 59 -5.58 8.12 -19.91
C GLU A 59 -4.19 8.59 -20.38
N PRO A 60 -3.67 8.14 -21.52
CA PRO A 60 -2.40 8.62 -22.05
C PRO A 60 -2.36 10.15 -22.18
N GLY A 61 -1.39 10.78 -21.54
CA GLY A 61 -1.23 12.24 -21.47
C GLY A 61 -1.84 12.87 -20.19
N GLU A 62 -2.45 12.07 -19.32
CA GLU A 62 -2.98 12.49 -18.02
C GLU A 62 -2.10 12.06 -16.85
N GLU A 63 -0.87 11.60 -17.09
CA GLU A 63 0.01 11.10 -16.06
C GLU A 63 0.23 12.13 -14.95
N GLY A 64 -0.12 11.76 -13.71
CA GLY A 64 -0.14 12.63 -12.54
C GLY A 64 -1.48 13.27 -12.19
N LEU A 65 -2.54 13.05 -13.00
CA LEU A 65 -3.86 13.67 -12.78
C LEU A 65 -4.54 13.15 -11.51
N ALA A 66 -4.38 11.88 -11.18
CA ALA A 66 -4.96 11.30 -9.96
C ALA A 66 -4.36 11.96 -8.69
N HIS A 67 -3.05 12.12 -8.64
CA HIS A 67 -2.35 12.82 -7.56
C HIS A 67 -2.70 14.32 -7.53
N PHE A 68 -2.75 14.95 -8.70
CA PHE A 68 -3.21 16.34 -8.80
C PHE A 68 -4.63 16.50 -8.23
N CYS A 69 -5.58 15.61 -8.56
CA CYS A 69 -6.93 15.64 -8.01
C CYS A 69 -6.95 15.50 -6.48
N GLU A 70 -6.05 14.66 -5.92
CA GLU A 70 -5.91 14.56 -4.46
C GLU A 70 -5.61 15.91 -3.83
N HIS A 71 -4.58 16.63 -4.30
CA HIS A 71 -4.19 17.94 -3.79
C HIS A 71 -5.32 18.97 -3.89
N VAL A 72 -5.94 19.07 -5.07
CA VAL A 72 -6.95 20.11 -5.32
C VAL A 72 -8.31 19.79 -4.71
N THR A 73 -8.56 18.57 -4.23
CA THR A 73 -9.75 18.17 -3.48
C THR A 73 -9.90 18.98 -2.18
N PHE A 74 -8.80 19.42 -1.57
CA PHE A 74 -8.83 20.26 -0.35
C PHE A 74 -9.04 21.77 -0.61
N LYS A 75 -9.17 22.17 -1.86
CA LYS A 75 -9.18 23.62 -2.24
C LYS A 75 -10.56 24.24 -2.35
N GLY A 76 -11.62 23.46 -2.28
CA GLY A 76 -12.99 23.98 -2.22
C GLY A 76 -14.05 23.02 -2.69
N THR A 77 -15.20 23.09 -2.03
CA THR A 77 -16.43 22.39 -2.41
C THR A 77 -17.51 23.43 -2.72
N GLU A 78 -18.69 22.99 -3.16
CA GLU A 78 -19.85 23.88 -3.30
C GLU A 78 -20.21 24.60 -1.99
N ARG A 79 -19.98 23.96 -0.84
CA ARG A 79 -20.35 24.47 0.49
C ARG A 79 -19.19 25.10 1.27
N ARG A 80 -17.93 24.70 0.98
CA ARG A 80 -16.76 25.05 1.79
C ARG A 80 -15.63 25.61 0.95
N LYS A 81 -15.02 26.70 1.42
CA LYS A 81 -13.72 27.17 0.91
C LYS A 81 -12.58 26.37 1.54
N ALA A 82 -11.38 26.39 0.92
CA ALA A 82 -10.20 25.69 1.40
C ALA A 82 -9.94 25.87 2.91
N TRP A 83 -9.98 27.09 3.41
CA TRP A 83 -9.78 27.37 4.84
C TRP A 83 -10.79 26.64 5.75
N HIS A 84 -12.05 26.55 5.34
CA HIS A 84 -13.08 25.85 6.11
C HIS A 84 -12.84 24.32 6.11
N ILE A 85 -12.31 23.76 5.00
CA ILE A 85 -11.98 22.34 4.89
C ILE A 85 -10.84 22.02 5.87
N LEU A 86 -9.72 22.73 5.77
CA LEU A 86 -8.53 22.50 6.60
C LEU A 86 -8.86 22.65 8.09
N ASN A 87 -9.58 23.71 8.49
CA ASN A 87 -9.87 23.96 9.90
C ASN A 87 -11.02 23.09 10.47
N CYS A 88 -11.75 22.37 9.61
CA CYS A 88 -12.95 21.64 10.04
C CYS A 88 -12.64 20.57 11.09
N LEU A 89 -11.62 19.74 10.90
CA LEU A 89 -11.24 18.68 11.84
C LEU A 89 -10.17 19.16 12.81
N GLU A 90 -9.20 19.94 12.36
CA GLU A 90 -8.13 20.46 13.20
C GLU A 90 -8.64 21.26 14.41
N SER A 91 -9.73 22.03 14.24
CA SER A 91 -10.34 22.81 15.34
C SER A 91 -10.84 21.94 16.52
N VAL A 92 -10.96 20.64 16.33
CA VAL A 92 -11.34 19.66 17.36
C VAL A 92 -10.24 18.60 17.59
N GLY A 93 -9.03 18.86 17.08
CA GLY A 93 -7.86 17.99 17.26
C GLY A 93 -7.90 16.72 16.43
N GLY A 94 -8.63 16.71 15.31
CA GLY A 94 -8.64 15.62 14.34
C GLY A 94 -7.69 15.90 13.19
N ASP A 95 -7.09 14.85 12.64
CA ASP A 95 -6.24 14.92 11.45
C ASP A 95 -7.08 14.71 10.18
N LEU A 96 -6.65 15.31 9.08
CA LEU A 96 -7.19 15.09 7.75
C LEU A 96 -6.04 14.79 6.79
N ASN A 97 -6.05 13.60 6.21
CA ASN A 97 -4.96 13.11 5.37
C ASN A 97 -5.50 12.49 4.07
N ALA A 98 -4.64 12.43 3.06
CA ALA A 98 -4.90 11.71 1.83
C ALA A 98 -3.62 11.10 1.28
N TYR A 99 -3.76 10.14 0.38
CA TYR A 99 -2.68 9.66 -0.48
C TYR A 99 -3.23 9.00 -1.73
N THR A 100 -2.46 9.07 -2.80
CA THR A 100 -2.72 8.42 -4.07
C THR A 100 -1.70 7.32 -4.34
N ASN A 101 -2.16 6.20 -4.87
CA ASN A 101 -1.31 5.13 -5.36
C ASN A 101 -1.74 4.68 -6.76
N LYS A 102 -1.13 3.60 -7.28
CA LYS A 102 -1.43 3.11 -8.63
C LYS A 102 -2.90 2.70 -8.82
N GLU A 103 -3.56 2.14 -7.80
CA GLU A 103 -4.92 1.57 -7.92
C GLU A 103 -5.99 2.35 -7.18
N GLY A 104 -5.64 3.33 -6.34
CA GLY A 104 -6.64 4.04 -5.56
C GLY A 104 -6.17 5.33 -4.95
N THR A 105 -7.13 6.17 -4.55
CA THR A 105 -6.93 7.38 -3.75
C THR A 105 -7.72 7.25 -2.45
N VAL A 106 -7.13 7.71 -1.37
CA VAL A 106 -7.69 7.59 -0.01
C VAL A 106 -7.76 8.98 0.62
N TYR A 107 -8.92 9.31 1.20
CA TYR A 107 -9.14 10.49 2.03
C TYR A 107 -9.61 10.03 3.40
N TYR A 108 -8.87 10.33 4.46
CA TYR A 108 -9.18 9.80 5.78
C TYR A 108 -8.86 10.76 6.92
N SER A 109 -9.36 10.42 8.09
CA SER A 109 -9.20 11.17 9.32
C SER A 109 -8.95 10.26 10.50
N ALA A 110 -8.12 10.72 11.42
CA ALA A 110 -8.05 10.25 12.80
C ALA A 110 -8.72 11.28 13.70
N ILE A 111 -9.77 10.89 14.42
CA ILE A 111 -10.58 11.82 15.21
C ILE A 111 -11.20 11.17 16.44
N LEU A 112 -11.50 11.94 17.49
CA LEU A 112 -12.27 11.43 18.62
C LEU A 112 -13.69 11.05 18.20
N LYS A 113 -14.20 9.94 18.72
CA LYS A 113 -15.50 9.35 18.37
C LYS A 113 -16.70 10.31 18.48
N GLU A 114 -16.62 11.28 19.39
CA GLU A 114 -17.69 12.27 19.57
C GLU A 114 -17.83 13.21 18.35
N HIS A 115 -16.77 13.34 17.55
CA HIS A 115 -16.73 14.20 16.37
C HIS A 115 -16.92 13.43 15.05
N ILE A 116 -17.26 12.14 15.09
CA ILE A 116 -17.43 11.30 13.88
C ILE A 116 -18.40 11.89 12.85
N ALA A 117 -19.47 12.54 13.32
CA ALA A 117 -20.44 13.18 12.42
C ALA A 117 -19.81 14.30 11.59
N ARG A 118 -18.87 15.04 12.18
CA ARG A 118 -18.11 16.11 11.50
C ARG A 118 -17.15 15.53 10.46
N ALA A 119 -16.46 14.43 10.79
CA ALA A 119 -15.56 13.76 9.86
C ALA A 119 -16.33 13.19 8.65
N VAL A 120 -17.46 12.50 8.90
CA VAL A 120 -18.30 11.97 7.82
C VAL A 120 -18.80 13.08 6.90
N ASP A 121 -19.31 14.19 7.47
CA ASP A 121 -19.83 15.31 6.67
C ASP A 121 -18.73 15.99 5.84
N LEU A 122 -17.53 16.20 6.42
CA LEU A 122 -16.42 16.80 5.69
C LEU A 122 -15.89 15.86 4.58
N LEU A 123 -15.60 14.60 4.93
CA LEU A 123 -15.03 13.65 3.99
C LEU A 123 -15.96 13.40 2.81
N SER A 124 -17.28 13.28 3.07
CA SER A 124 -18.27 13.15 1.99
C SER A 124 -18.32 14.40 1.09
N ASP A 125 -18.23 15.58 1.69
CA ASP A 125 -18.27 16.84 0.94
C ASP A 125 -17.04 17.01 0.04
N ILE A 126 -15.83 16.76 0.55
CA ILE A 126 -14.61 16.91 -0.25
C ILE A 126 -14.47 15.83 -1.33
N VAL A 127 -14.94 14.61 -1.08
CA VAL A 127 -14.80 13.52 -2.05
C VAL A 127 -15.80 13.66 -3.20
N PHE A 128 -17.06 14.03 -2.91
CA PHE A 128 -18.11 13.99 -3.93
C PHE A 128 -18.58 15.36 -4.42
N HIS A 129 -18.23 16.45 -3.74
CA HIS A 129 -18.72 17.80 -4.07
C HIS A 129 -17.62 18.84 -4.25
N SER A 130 -16.37 18.42 -4.48
CA SER A 130 -15.28 19.34 -4.82
C SER A 130 -15.51 19.99 -6.17
N VAL A 131 -15.24 21.31 -6.24
CA VAL A 131 -15.47 22.14 -7.45
C VAL A 131 -14.18 22.60 -8.12
N TYR A 132 -13.04 22.31 -7.53
CA TYR A 132 -11.70 22.56 -8.08
C TYR A 132 -11.52 23.99 -8.61
N PRO A 133 -11.59 25.04 -7.76
CA PRO A 133 -11.53 26.43 -8.22
C PRO A 133 -10.20 26.73 -8.92
N GLN A 134 -10.24 27.24 -10.16
CA GLN A 134 -9.04 27.49 -10.96
C GLN A 134 -8.00 28.37 -10.24
N ALA A 135 -8.46 29.39 -9.51
CA ALA A 135 -7.56 30.27 -8.76
C ALA A 135 -6.83 29.57 -7.60
N GLU A 136 -7.36 28.47 -7.07
CA GLU A 136 -6.69 27.64 -6.07
C GLU A 136 -5.79 26.61 -6.75
N ILE A 137 -6.19 26.08 -7.92
CA ILE A 137 -5.35 25.23 -8.76
C ILE A 137 -4.07 25.96 -9.14
N ASP A 138 -4.17 27.20 -9.65
CA ASP A 138 -3.02 27.98 -10.09
C ASP A 138 -1.97 28.20 -8.97
N LYS A 139 -2.37 28.15 -7.70
CA LYS A 139 -1.46 28.20 -6.55
C LYS A 139 -0.89 26.82 -6.21
N GLU A 140 -1.71 25.78 -6.29
CA GLU A 140 -1.34 24.43 -5.88
C GLU A 140 -0.40 23.76 -6.87
N VAL A 141 -0.51 24.09 -8.14
CA VAL A 141 0.37 23.59 -9.22
C VAL A 141 1.84 23.77 -8.87
N GLU A 142 2.26 24.92 -8.34
CA GLU A 142 3.66 25.13 -7.97
C GLU A 142 4.07 24.30 -6.75
N VAL A 143 3.13 24.07 -5.79
CA VAL A 143 3.38 23.19 -4.65
C VAL A 143 3.62 21.74 -5.11
N ILE A 144 2.80 21.25 -6.05
CA ILE A 144 2.97 19.91 -6.63
C ILE A 144 4.26 19.83 -7.45
N CYS A 145 4.63 20.89 -8.19
CA CYS A 145 5.89 20.93 -8.92
C CYS A 145 7.11 20.88 -7.98
N ASP A 146 7.06 21.61 -6.85
CA ASP A 146 8.10 21.55 -5.82
C ASP A 146 8.22 20.15 -5.22
N GLU A 147 7.09 19.45 -5.01
CA GLU A 147 7.10 18.06 -4.56
C GLU A 147 7.72 17.13 -5.59
N ILE A 148 7.39 17.27 -6.89
CA ILE A 148 8.02 16.50 -7.97
C ILE A 148 9.55 16.73 -8.00
N GLU A 149 9.99 17.96 -7.84
CA GLU A 149 11.44 18.28 -7.80
C GLU A 149 12.10 17.62 -6.58
N SER A 150 11.49 17.76 -5.39
CA SER A 150 11.97 17.14 -4.14
C SER A 150 12.07 15.62 -4.27
N TYR A 151 11.07 14.98 -4.90
CA TYR A 151 11.05 13.54 -5.13
C TYR A 151 12.13 13.11 -6.13
N ASN A 152 12.34 13.89 -7.21
CA ASN A 152 13.39 13.64 -8.18
C ASN A 152 14.80 13.79 -7.58
N ASP A 153 14.95 14.62 -6.55
CA ASP A 153 16.20 14.81 -5.80
C ASP A 153 16.44 13.73 -4.73
N SER A 154 15.51 12.78 -4.58
CA SER A 154 15.60 11.62 -3.68
C SER A 154 15.81 10.32 -4.47
N PRO A 155 17.05 9.97 -4.88
CA PRO A 155 17.29 8.78 -5.70
C PRO A 155 16.85 7.48 -5.03
N ALA A 156 16.85 7.45 -3.70
CA ALA A 156 16.43 6.30 -2.90
C ALA A 156 14.93 6.02 -3.01
N GLU A 157 14.12 7.06 -3.25
CA GLU A 157 12.67 6.96 -3.45
C GLU A 157 12.35 6.80 -4.94
N LEU A 158 12.91 7.66 -5.77
CA LEU A 158 12.68 7.68 -7.21
C LEU A 158 12.98 6.32 -7.90
N ILE A 159 13.95 5.55 -7.40
CA ILE A 159 14.34 4.28 -8.02
C ILE A 159 13.21 3.24 -7.99
N TYR A 160 12.29 3.31 -7.03
CA TYR A 160 11.14 2.40 -6.97
C TYR A 160 10.16 2.66 -8.10
N ASP A 161 9.80 3.91 -8.33
CA ASP A 161 8.90 4.28 -9.42
C ASP A 161 9.53 4.04 -10.78
N GLU A 162 10.79 4.44 -10.97
CA GLU A 162 11.50 4.20 -12.24
C GLU A 162 11.65 2.69 -12.53
N PHE A 163 11.83 1.88 -11.51
CA PHE A 163 11.89 0.44 -11.67
C PHE A 163 10.53 -0.15 -12.09
N GLU A 164 9.43 0.28 -11.45
CA GLU A 164 8.08 -0.11 -11.87
C GLU A 164 7.75 0.39 -13.27
N ASN A 165 8.12 1.63 -13.62
CA ASN A 165 7.93 2.19 -14.96
C ASN A 165 8.63 1.35 -16.04
N ILE A 166 9.83 0.87 -15.73
CA ILE A 166 10.57 -0.03 -16.62
C ILE A 166 9.86 -1.37 -16.75
N LEU A 167 9.48 -1.98 -15.62
CA LEU A 167 8.80 -3.28 -15.62
C LEU A 167 7.45 -3.23 -16.34
N PHE A 168 6.69 -2.16 -16.14
CA PHE A 168 5.33 -2.00 -16.68
C PHE A 168 5.26 -1.07 -17.89
N LYS A 169 6.38 -0.86 -18.58
CA LYS A 169 6.41 0.03 -19.76
C LYS A 169 5.34 -0.34 -20.78
N GLY A 170 4.51 0.63 -21.15
CA GLY A 170 3.38 0.44 -22.07
C GLY A 170 2.12 -0.12 -21.43
N SER A 171 2.10 -0.27 -20.11
CA SER A 171 0.93 -0.59 -19.29
C SER A 171 0.51 0.66 -18.49
N PRO A 172 -0.76 0.75 -18.07
CA PRO A 172 -1.24 1.82 -17.20
C PRO A 172 -0.53 1.90 -15.83
N LEU A 173 0.23 0.88 -15.42
CA LEU A 173 1.06 0.91 -14.22
C LEU A 173 2.45 1.54 -14.46
N GLY A 174 2.85 1.78 -15.72
CA GLY A 174 4.21 2.11 -16.11
C GLY A 174 4.49 3.61 -16.23
N HIS A 175 4.01 4.44 -15.29
CA HIS A 175 4.32 5.87 -15.21
C HIS A 175 4.32 6.35 -13.75
N ASN A 176 4.97 7.49 -13.50
CA ASN A 176 5.11 8.04 -12.15
C ASN A 176 3.76 8.49 -11.58
N ILE A 177 3.57 8.30 -10.28
CA ILE A 177 2.36 8.74 -9.57
C ILE A 177 2.22 10.26 -9.63
N LEU A 178 3.31 10.99 -9.49
CA LEU A 178 3.32 12.45 -9.51
C LEU A 178 3.20 13.05 -10.91
N GLY A 179 3.38 12.26 -11.98
CA GLY A 179 3.49 12.76 -13.35
C GLY A 179 4.75 13.60 -13.58
N THR A 180 4.64 14.61 -14.42
CA THR A 180 5.71 15.58 -14.69
C THR A 180 5.25 17.01 -14.42
N ALA A 181 6.17 17.90 -14.03
CA ALA A 181 5.86 19.32 -13.81
C ALA A 181 5.22 20.00 -15.05
N GLU A 182 5.58 19.56 -16.27
CA GLU A 182 4.97 20.06 -17.50
C GLU A 182 3.49 19.68 -17.60
N GLN A 183 3.15 18.42 -17.33
CA GLN A 183 1.76 17.93 -17.33
C GLN A 183 0.94 18.61 -16.24
N VAL A 184 1.47 18.65 -15.01
CA VAL A 184 0.79 19.27 -13.87
C VAL A 184 0.46 20.75 -14.13
N ARG A 185 1.38 21.52 -14.74
CA ARG A 185 1.12 22.93 -15.13
C ARG A 185 0.06 23.07 -16.22
N ALA A 186 -0.21 22.02 -16.98
CA ALA A 186 -1.23 22.05 -18.03
C ALA A 186 -2.64 21.76 -17.48
N PHE A 187 -2.79 21.08 -16.35
CA PHE A 187 -4.07 20.69 -15.79
C PHE A 187 -4.93 21.88 -15.35
N LYS A 188 -6.23 21.76 -15.56
CA LYS A 188 -7.26 22.76 -15.26
C LYS A 188 -8.41 22.13 -14.50
N THR A 189 -9.33 22.99 -14.05
CA THR A 189 -10.58 22.57 -13.38
C THR A 189 -11.32 21.49 -14.17
N GLU A 190 -11.39 21.62 -15.50
CA GLU A 190 -12.10 20.68 -16.36
C GLU A 190 -11.47 19.27 -16.34
N ASP A 191 -10.14 19.18 -16.22
CA ASP A 191 -9.42 17.89 -16.16
C ASP A 191 -9.72 17.18 -14.84
N ALA A 192 -9.65 17.93 -13.70
CA ALA A 192 -10.01 17.40 -12.40
C ALA A 192 -11.48 16.94 -12.36
N LEU A 193 -12.41 17.75 -12.86
CA LEU A 193 -13.83 17.41 -12.92
C LEU A 193 -14.08 16.18 -13.80
N ARG A 194 -13.44 16.09 -14.97
CA ARG A 194 -13.58 14.93 -15.87
C ARG A 194 -13.14 13.65 -15.18
N PHE A 195 -11.98 13.65 -14.52
CA PHE A 195 -11.43 12.49 -13.81
C PHE A 195 -12.31 12.09 -12.63
N THR A 196 -12.67 13.06 -11.78
CA THR A 196 -13.41 12.79 -10.54
C THR A 196 -14.87 12.45 -10.80
N GLN A 197 -15.57 13.10 -11.73
CA GLN A 197 -16.93 12.73 -12.10
C GLN A 197 -17.03 11.32 -12.70
N LYS A 198 -15.98 10.87 -13.41
CA LYS A 198 -15.90 9.50 -13.93
C LYS A 198 -15.67 8.48 -12.80
N LEU A 199 -14.81 8.77 -11.84
CA LEU A 199 -14.23 7.79 -10.92
C LEU A 199 -14.61 7.98 -9.45
N TYR A 200 -14.80 9.20 -8.96
CA TYR A 200 -15.17 9.49 -7.57
C TYR A 200 -16.68 9.36 -7.38
N ARG A 201 -17.13 8.13 -7.28
CA ARG A 201 -18.54 7.79 -7.20
C ARG A 201 -18.77 6.83 -6.04
N PRO A 202 -19.96 6.89 -5.40
CA PRO A 202 -20.29 6.01 -4.29
C PRO A 202 -20.12 4.51 -4.61
N ASP A 203 -20.54 4.07 -5.81
CA ASP A 203 -20.44 2.68 -6.25
C ASP A 203 -19.01 2.23 -6.60
N ASN A 204 -18.07 3.17 -6.77
CA ASN A 204 -16.63 2.92 -7.01
C ASN A 204 -15.78 3.17 -5.75
N ALA A 205 -16.41 3.34 -4.60
CA ALA A 205 -15.75 3.66 -3.35
C ALA A 205 -16.24 2.77 -2.19
N ILE A 206 -15.49 2.82 -1.11
CA ILE A 206 -15.92 2.32 0.20
C ILE A 206 -15.76 3.42 1.23
N PHE A 207 -16.55 3.34 2.31
CA PHE A 207 -16.26 4.04 3.55
C PHE A 207 -15.79 3.03 4.60
N PHE A 208 -14.58 3.21 5.13
CA PHE A 208 -14.06 2.40 6.21
C PHE A 208 -14.09 3.14 7.55
N ALA A 209 -14.25 2.40 8.64
CA ALA A 209 -14.14 2.96 9.99
C ALA A 209 -13.54 1.93 10.95
N TYR A 210 -12.67 2.38 11.85
CA TYR A 210 -12.08 1.57 12.91
C TYR A 210 -12.13 2.33 14.23
N GLY A 211 -12.92 1.87 15.19
CA GLY A 211 -13.06 2.52 16.48
C GLY A 211 -14.41 2.25 17.17
N ASP A 212 -14.63 2.94 18.29
CA ASP A 212 -15.86 2.82 19.10
C ASP A 212 -16.98 3.69 18.50
N ILE A 213 -17.70 3.13 17.52
CA ILE A 213 -18.81 3.80 16.84
C ILE A 213 -20.04 2.90 16.82
N ASP A 214 -21.21 3.46 17.06
CA ASP A 214 -22.48 2.79 16.73
C ASP A 214 -22.62 2.69 15.21
N PHE A 215 -22.60 1.46 14.69
CA PHE A 215 -22.64 1.21 13.24
C PHE A 215 -23.92 1.71 12.59
N LYS A 216 -25.08 1.60 13.25
CA LYS A 216 -26.36 2.10 12.72
C LYS A 216 -26.35 3.63 12.65
N LYS A 217 -25.67 4.28 13.60
CA LYS A 217 -25.47 5.73 13.56
C LYS A 217 -24.57 6.13 12.38
N LEU A 218 -23.46 5.41 12.18
CA LEU A 218 -22.55 5.64 11.06
C LEU A 218 -23.26 5.53 9.70
N VAL A 219 -24.04 4.45 9.49
CA VAL A 219 -24.83 4.27 8.26
C VAL A 219 -25.79 5.44 8.03
N ARG A 220 -26.52 5.88 9.09
CA ARG A 220 -27.42 7.04 8.97
C ARG A 220 -26.71 8.36 8.67
N LEU A 221 -25.49 8.55 9.18
CA LEU A 221 -24.69 9.74 8.87
C LEU A 221 -24.28 9.75 7.40
N LEU A 222 -23.82 8.64 6.87
CA LEU A 222 -23.46 8.49 5.45
C LEU A 222 -24.67 8.63 4.53
N GLN A 223 -25.83 8.03 4.89
CA GLN A 223 -27.07 8.23 4.14
C GLN A 223 -27.48 9.70 4.05
N ARG A 224 -27.33 10.48 5.12
CA ARG A 224 -27.64 11.91 5.13
C ARG A 224 -26.64 12.73 4.34
N ALA A 225 -25.35 12.41 4.44
CA ALA A 225 -24.29 13.12 3.75
C ALA A 225 -24.38 12.97 2.23
N LEU A 226 -24.99 11.87 1.75
CA LEU A 226 -25.11 11.51 0.34
C LEU A 226 -26.56 11.51 -0.17
N ALA A 227 -27.50 12.10 0.58
CA ALA A 227 -28.95 12.06 0.26
C ALA A 227 -29.31 12.83 -1.03
N ASP A 228 -28.53 13.85 -1.39
CA ASP A 228 -28.80 14.73 -2.51
C ASP A 228 -28.06 14.30 -3.79
N ASP A 229 -27.37 13.16 -3.75
CA ASP A 229 -26.55 12.69 -4.86
C ASP A 229 -27.40 11.88 -5.87
N GLU A 230 -28.20 12.58 -6.69
CA GLU A 230 -28.94 11.97 -7.81
C GLU A 230 -28.02 11.57 -8.99
N SER A 231 -26.70 11.85 -8.87
CA SER A 231 -25.73 11.67 -9.97
C SER A 231 -25.24 10.22 -10.18
N VAL A 232 -25.81 9.25 -9.48
CA VAL A 232 -25.42 7.84 -9.62
C VAL A 232 -25.89 7.26 -10.94
N VAL A 233 -25.20 7.62 -12.00
CA VAL A 233 -25.20 6.82 -13.23
C VAL A 233 -24.32 5.60 -12.93
N LYS A 234 -24.92 4.42 -12.74
CA LYS A 234 -24.15 3.18 -12.67
C LYS A 234 -23.22 3.12 -13.87
N LEU A 235 -21.90 3.12 -13.59
CA LEU A 235 -20.95 2.74 -14.64
C LEU A 235 -21.38 1.36 -15.13
N ALA A 236 -21.59 1.22 -16.46
CA ALA A 236 -21.55 -0.09 -17.05
C ALA A 236 -20.28 -0.76 -16.50
N GLU A 237 -20.38 -2.02 -16.06
CA GLU A 237 -19.22 -2.79 -15.61
C GLU A 237 -18.19 -2.75 -16.74
N GLU A 238 -17.35 -1.72 -16.78
CA GLU A 238 -16.10 -1.78 -17.51
C GLU A 238 -15.26 -2.79 -16.74
N LYS A 239 -15.42 -4.04 -17.15
CA LYS A 239 -14.51 -5.10 -16.74
C LYS A 239 -13.13 -4.61 -17.13
N LEU A 240 -12.31 -4.27 -16.14
CA LEU A 240 -10.88 -4.10 -16.36
C LEU A 240 -10.43 -5.21 -17.31
N PRO A 241 -9.68 -4.92 -18.37
CA PRO A 241 -9.26 -5.93 -19.33
C PRO A 241 -8.63 -7.07 -18.54
N LYS A 242 -9.18 -8.28 -18.66
CA LYS A 242 -8.84 -9.46 -17.84
C LYS A 242 -7.39 -9.92 -17.95
N LYS A 243 -6.61 -9.32 -18.85
CA LYS A 243 -5.14 -9.42 -18.93
C LYS A 243 -4.64 -8.16 -19.64
N TYR A 244 -3.88 -7.37 -18.90
CA TYR A 244 -2.92 -6.50 -19.58
C TYR A 244 -1.96 -7.40 -20.37
N PRO A 245 -1.52 -6.99 -21.58
CA PRO A 245 -0.52 -7.77 -22.29
C PRO A 245 0.61 -8.10 -21.32
N SER A 246 1.14 -9.31 -21.39
CA SER A 246 2.32 -9.72 -20.65
C SER A 246 3.42 -8.74 -21.01
N VAL A 247 3.54 -7.70 -20.22
CA VAL A 247 4.44 -6.60 -20.50
C VAL A 247 5.84 -7.09 -20.22
N GLY A 248 6.68 -7.10 -21.25
CA GLY A 248 8.09 -6.93 -21.03
C GLY A 248 8.98 -8.14 -21.10
N ASP A 249 8.73 -9.12 -21.94
CA ASP A 249 9.80 -10.07 -22.35
C ASP A 249 11.05 -9.34 -22.86
N GLY A 250 10.92 -8.07 -23.28
CA GLY A 250 11.99 -7.27 -23.84
C GLY A 250 13.01 -6.69 -22.84
N ILE A 251 12.72 -6.65 -21.53
CA ILE A 251 13.64 -6.08 -20.51
C ILE A 251 14.10 -7.12 -19.47
N ALA A 252 13.53 -8.33 -19.50
CA ALA A 252 13.94 -9.41 -18.60
C ALA A 252 15.44 -9.72 -18.77
N GLY A 253 16.15 -9.87 -17.65
CA GLY A 253 17.58 -10.17 -17.62
C GLY A 253 18.50 -9.00 -17.95
N GLN A 254 17.99 -7.79 -18.15
CA GLN A 254 18.79 -6.62 -18.51
C GLN A 254 19.34 -5.86 -17.30
N THR A 255 20.45 -5.17 -17.51
CA THR A 255 20.99 -4.17 -16.57
C THR A 255 20.91 -2.80 -17.21
N ILE A 256 20.19 -1.90 -16.56
CA ILE A 256 19.97 -0.52 -16.99
C ILE A 256 20.73 0.40 -16.04
N VAL A 257 21.51 1.33 -16.56
CA VAL A 257 22.27 2.30 -15.77
C VAL A 257 21.81 3.69 -16.14
N MET A 258 21.37 4.46 -15.15
CA MET A 258 20.98 5.87 -15.30
C MET A 258 21.93 6.76 -14.53
N GLN A 259 22.45 7.82 -15.20
CA GLN A 259 23.29 8.82 -14.57
C GLN A 259 22.39 9.83 -13.83
N LYS A 260 22.46 9.84 -12.50
CA LYS A 260 21.70 10.73 -11.62
C LYS A 260 22.59 11.61 -10.73
N ASN A 261 23.94 11.53 -10.93
CA ASN A 261 24.94 12.27 -10.17
C ASN A 261 24.77 12.13 -8.64
N THR A 262 24.51 10.92 -8.18
CA THR A 262 24.28 10.60 -6.77
C THR A 262 25.61 10.35 -6.04
N HIS A 263 25.66 10.63 -4.73
CA HIS A 263 26.84 10.31 -3.89
C HIS A 263 27.06 8.82 -3.72
N GLN A 264 25.98 8.04 -3.74
CA GLN A 264 25.99 6.59 -3.65
C GLN A 264 25.30 6.01 -4.87
N ALA A 265 25.69 4.82 -5.28
CA ALA A 265 24.91 4.06 -6.24
C ALA A 265 23.67 3.48 -5.55
N HIS A 266 22.50 3.68 -6.14
CA HIS A 266 21.26 3.04 -5.75
C HIS A 266 20.97 1.91 -6.74
N VAL A 267 20.67 0.74 -6.23
CA VAL A 267 20.50 -0.47 -7.05
C VAL A 267 19.18 -1.12 -6.73
N MET A 268 18.39 -1.39 -7.76
CA MET A 268 17.18 -2.19 -7.67
C MET A 268 17.31 -3.42 -8.57
N ILE A 269 16.95 -4.60 -8.04
CA ILE A 269 16.94 -5.86 -8.77
C ILE A 269 15.58 -6.49 -8.56
N GLY A 270 14.90 -6.89 -9.63
CA GLY A 270 13.59 -7.50 -9.45
C GLY A 270 12.96 -7.98 -10.75
N THR A 271 11.70 -8.37 -10.66
CA THR A 271 10.92 -8.93 -11.77
C THR A 271 9.42 -8.81 -11.48
N TRP A 272 8.59 -9.10 -12.49
CA TRP A 272 7.16 -9.35 -12.27
C TRP A 272 6.95 -10.51 -11.30
N ALA A 273 5.94 -10.38 -10.46
CA ALA A 273 5.55 -11.38 -9.49
C ALA A 273 4.04 -11.65 -9.58
N TYR A 274 3.48 -12.16 -8.53
CA TYR A 274 2.12 -12.68 -8.46
C TYR A 274 1.10 -11.61 -8.12
N ASP A 275 -0.07 -11.72 -8.75
CA ASP A 275 -1.22 -10.92 -8.36
C ASP A 275 -1.78 -11.33 -6.99
N VAL A 276 -2.76 -10.57 -6.51
CA VAL A 276 -3.35 -10.74 -5.18
C VAL A 276 -4.06 -12.08 -4.98
N ASN A 277 -4.55 -12.71 -6.06
CA ASN A 277 -5.31 -13.97 -6.02
C ASN A 277 -4.43 -15.21 -6.26
N ASP A 278 -3.16 -15.04 -6.60
CA ASP A 278 -2.25 -16.16 -6.87
C ASP A 278 -1.81 -16.85 -5.57
N ASP A 279 -2.00 -18.15 -5.47
CA ASP A 279 -1.62 -18.95 -4.29
C ASP A 279 -0.11 -18.89 -3.99
N ARG A 280 0.73 -18.62 -5.00
CA ARG A 280 2.19 -18.49 -4.85
C ARG A 280 2.60 -17.20 -4.15
N ARG A 281 1.67 -16.25 -4.02
CA ARG A 281 1.91 -14.99 -3.31
C ARG A 281 2.30 -15.21 -1.84
N MET A 282 1.68 -16.16 -1.15
CA MET A 282 1.98 -16.43 0.27
C MET A 282 3.35 -17.06 0.48
N PRO A 283 3.80 -18.08 -0.28
CA PRO A 283 5.21 -18.52 -0.28
C PRO A 283 6.20 -17.39 -0.60
N LEU A 284 5.88 -16.51 -1.56
CA LEU A 284 6.72 -15.35 -1.88
C LEU A 284 6.77 -14.36 -0.70
N TYR A 285 5.67 -14.12 -0.02
CA TYR A 285 5.61 -13.23 1.15
C TYR A 285 6.56 -13.70 2.27
N LEU A 286 6.57 -15.00 2.57
CA LEU A 286 7.49 -15.57 3.55
C LEU A 286 8.94 -15.51 3.06
N LEU A 287 9.21 -15.84 1.80
CA LEU A 287 10.54 -15.77 1.18
C LEU A 287 11.08 -14.33 1.18
N ASN A 288 10.26 -13.36 0.81
CA ASN A 288 10.59 -11.93 0.83
C ASN A 288 11.00 -11.48 2.23
N ASN A 289 10.23 -11.87 3.25
CA ASN A 289 10.53 -11.54 4.64
C ASN A 289 11.87 -12.15 5.11
N MET A 290 12.18 -13.37 4.69
CA MET A 290 13.47 -14.02 5.01
C MET A 290 14.65 -13.36 4.31
N LEU A 291 14.45 -12.86 3.08
CA LEU A 291 15.50 -12.23 2.27
C LEU A 291 15.85 -10.85 2.79
N GLY A 292 14.90 -9.95 2.83
CA GLY A 292 15.12 -8.54 3.14
C GLY A 292 13.96 -7.88 3.88
N GLY A 293 13.21 -8.65 4.70
CA GLY A 293 12.20 -8.10 5.59
C GLY A 293 12.82 -7.25 6.72
N PRO A 294 11.98 -6.66 7.60
CA PRO A 294 12.41 -5.65 8.59
C PRO A 294 13.34 -6.18 9.69
N GLY A 295 13.54 -7.50 9.76
CA GLY A 295 14.41 -8.10 10.78
C GLY A 295 15.90 -7.94 10.45
N MET A 296 16.71 -7.52 11.42
CA MET A 296 18.17 -7.41 11.27
C MET A 296 18.84 -8.75 10.89
N ASN A 297 18.18 -9.88 11.14
CA ASN A 297 18.60 -11.24 10.77
C ASN A 297 18.19 -11.64 9.34
N ALA A 298 17.60 -10.73 8.56
CA ALA A 298 17.30 -10.98 7.15
C ALA A 298 18.57 -11.30 6.36
N LYS A 299 18.48 -12.25 5.41
CA LYS A 299 19.66 -12.82 4.73
C LYS A 299 20.50 -11.78 4.00
N LEU A 300 19.86 -10.83 3.34
CA LEU A 300 20.55 -9.75 2.63
C LEU A 300 21.19 -8.76 3.60
N ASN A 301 20.51 -8.42 4.71
CA ASN A 301 21.08 -7.55 5.73
C ASN A 301 22.35 -8.19 6.33
N LEU A 302 22.29 -9.47 6.70
CA LEU A 302 23.47 -10.19 7.18
C LEU A 302 24.59 -10.23 6.13
N ALA A 303 24.26 -10.51 4.87
CA ALA A 303 25.26 -10.67 3.82
C ALA A 303 25.91 -9.37 3.37
N LEU A 304 25.16 -8.27 3.25
CA LEU A 304 25.68 -7.01 2.69
C LEU A 304 26.12 -6.05 3.79
N ARG A 305 25.34 -5.93 4.86
CA ARG A 305 25.59 -4.98 5.95
C ARG A 305 26.44 -5.58 7.07
N GLU A 306 25.92 -6.56 7.78
CA GLU A 306 26.53 -7.03 9.02
C GLU A 306 27.90 -7.69 8.81
N HIS A 307 28.04 -8.55 7.79
CA HIS A 307 29.27 -9.27 7.54
C HIS A 307 30.28 -8.52 6.67
N ASN A 308 29.81 -7.59 5.85
CA ASN A 308 30.68 -6.94 4.85
C ASN A 308 30.72 -5.41 4.93
N GLY A 309 29.78 -4.74 5.64
CA GLY A 309 29.73 -3.29 5.80
C GLY A 309 29.61 -2.50 4.48
N LEU A 310 28.96 -3.08 3.47
CA LEU A 310 28.89 -2.51 2.12
C LEU A 310 27.71 -1.57 1.91
N VAL A 311 26.64 -1.74 2.71
CA VAL A 311 25.38 -1.01 2.57
C VAL A 311 24.91 -0.52 3.92
N TYR A 312 24.23 0.62 3.95
CA TYR A 312 23.50 1.06 5.14
C TYR A 312 22.08 0.47 5.18
N THR A 313 21.42 0.47 4.04
CA THR A 313 20.07 -0.07 3.86
C THR A 313 20.07 -1.14 2.78
N VAL A 314 19.39 -2.23 3.05
CA VAL A 314 19.02 -3.26 2.07
C VAL A 314 17.67 -3.83 2.46
N GLU A 315 16.76 -3.90 1.51
CA GLU A 315 15.42 -4.45 1.72
C GLU A 315 14.93 -5.22 0.52
N SER A 316 13.96 -6.08 0.75
CA SER A 316 13.24 -6.80 -0.29
C SER A 316 11.76 -6.52 -0.14
N THR A 317 11.13 -6.09 -1.22
CA THR A 317 9.73 -5.69 -1.28
C THR A 317 8.95 -6.52 -2.28
N MET A 318 7.66 -6.62 -2.06
CA MET A 318 6.72 -7.18 -3.03
C MET A 318 5.45 -6.34 -3.04
N VAL A 319 4.94 -6.09 -4.23
CA VAL A 319 3.66 -5.42 -4.44
C VAL A 319 2.76 -6.37 -5.22
N ALA A 320 1.53 -6.56 -4.77
CA ALA A 320 0.51 -7.33 -5.49
C ALA A 320 -0.61 -6.39 -5.89
N TYR A 321 -0.88 -6.35 -7.20
CA TYR A 321 -1.99 -5.66 -7.82
C TYR A 321 -3.13 -6.65 -8.12
N GLY A 322 -4.26 -6.15 -8.60
CA GLY A 322 -5.42 -7.00 -8.90
C GLY A 322 -5.19 -8.05 -9.99
N ASP A 323 -4.21 -7.86 -10.86
CA ASP A 323 -3.93 -8.68 -12.07
C ASP A 323 -2.45 -8.98 -12.30
N THR A 324 -1.54 -8.44 -11.49
CA THR A 324 -0.09 -8.62 -11.61
C THR A 324 0.59 -8.32 -10.27
N GLY A 325 1.91 -8.32 -10.23
CA GLY A 325 2.70 -7.90 -9.08
C GLY A 325 4.16 -7.68 -9.42
N THR A 326 4.91 -7.16 -8.45
CA THR A 326 6.36 -7.01 -8.52
C THR A 326 7.03 -7.62 -7.29
N TRP A 327 8.26 -8.06 -7.48
CA TRP A 327 9.18 -8.37 -6.40
C TRP A 327 10.52 -7.73 -6.71
N SER A 328 11.12 -7.08 -5.70
CA SER A 328 12.40 -6.40 -5.87
C SER A 328 13.26 -6.41 -4.61
N ILE A 329 14.56 -6.19 -4.81
CA ILE A 329 15.56 -5.90 -3.79
C ILE A 329 16.13 -4.53 -4.08
N TYR A 330 16.17 -3.68 -3.06
CA TYR A 330 16.84 -2.38 -3.10
C TYR A 330 18.04 -2.37 -2.16
N PHE A 331 19.14 -1.69 -2.56
CA PHE A 331 20.23 -1.31 -1.67
C PHE A 331 20.98 -0.07 -2.20
N GLY A 332 21.53 0.70 -1.25
CA GLY A 332 22.45 1.80 -1.52
C GLY A 332 23.88 1.42 -1.10
N CYS A 333 24.88 1.66 -1.97
CA CYS A 333 26.28 1.38 -1.68
C CYS A 333 27.23 2.34 -2.41
N ASP A 334 28.51 2.30 -2.09
CA ASP A 334 29.50 3.02 -2.88
C ASP A 334 29.57 2.45 -4.32
N GLU A 335 29.80 3.31 -5.32
CA GLU A 335 29.77 2.90 -6.73
C GLU A 335 30.74 1.76 -7.03
N HIS A 336 31.94 1.75 -6.43
CA HIS A 336 32.94 0.72 -6.64
C HIS A 336 32.54 -0.65 -6.04
N ASP A 337 31.59 -0.69 -5.08
CA ASP A 337 31.11 -1.90 -4.43
C ASP A 337 29.88 -2.54 -5.10
N VAL A 338 29.25 -1.88 -6.07
CA VAL A 338 28.06 -2.37 -6.77
C VAL A 338 28.23 -3.82 -7.25
N LYS A 339 29.34 -4.11 -7.95
CA LYS A 339 29.61 -5.47 -8.46
C LYS A 339 29.77 -6.50 -7.36
N ARG A 340 30.29 -6.11 -6.20
CA ARG A 340 30.47 -6.98 -5.03
C ARG A 340 29.11 -7.25 -4.37
N CYS A 341 28.31 -6.22 -4.19
CA CYS A 341 26.94 -6.33 -3.67
C CYS A 341 26.08 -7.24 -4.55
N LEU A 342 26.06 -7.05 -5.86
CA LEU A 342 25.33 -7.88 -6.82
C LEU A 342 25.71 -9.36 -6.72
N ARG A 343 27.02 -9.66 -6.56
CA ARG A 343 27.48 -11.06 -6.36
C ARG A 343 26.99 -11.66 -5.05
N LEU A 344 26.96 -10.88 -3.97
CA LEU A 344 26.48 -11.35 -2.67
C LEU A 344 24.97 -11.55 -2.70
N VAL A 345 24.19 -10.62 -3.28
CA VAL A 345 22.75 -10.80 -3.52
C VAL A 345 22.51 -12.10 -4.28
N ARG A 346 23.18 -12.28 -5.44
CA ARG A 346 23.03 -13.49 -6.25
C ARG A 346 23.31 -14.77 -5.44
N LYS A 347 24.36 -14.76 -4.63
CA LYS A 347 24.72 -15.91 -3.78
C LYS A 347 23.61 -16.26 -2.78
N GLU A 348 22.94 -15.26 -2.20
CA GLU A 348 21.83 -15.51 -1.29
C GLU A 348 20.59 -16.04 -2.03
N LEU A 349 20.26 -15.49 -3.21
CA LEU A 349 19.17 -15.98 -4.05
C LEU A 349 19.41 -17.43 -4.50
N ASP A 350 20.64 -17.78 -4.94
CA ASP A 350 21.03 -19.13 -5.38
C ASP A 350 20.83 -20.17 -4.27
N LYS A 351 21.02 -19.81 -2.99
CA LYS A 351 20.79 -20.75 -1.86
C LYS A 351 19.34 -21.22 -1.79
N PHE A 352 18.38 -20.32 -1.98
CA PHE A 352 16.96 -20.66 -1.97
C PHE A 352 16.53 -21.46 -3.21
N MET A 353 17.18 -21.23 -4.35
CA MET A 353 16.91 -21.98 -5.58
C MET A 353 17.45 -23.43 -5.51
N GLN A 354 18.66 -23.59 -4.95
CA GLN A 354 19.38 -24.86 -4.99
C GLN A 354 18.93 -25.85 -3.93
N LYS A 355 18.51 -25.37 -2.76
CA LYS A 355 18.19 -26.24 -1.64
C LYS A 355 16.92 -25.77 -0.92
N PRO A 356 15.97 -26.69 -0.65
CA PRO A 356 14.79 -26.35 0.15
C PRO A 356 15.22 -26.04 1.60
N LEU A 357 14.40 -25.25 2.28
CA LEU A 357 14.59 -25.00 3.71
C LEU A 357 14.47 -26.29 4.52
N SER A 358 15.27 -26.40 5.57
CA SER A 358 15.03 -27.44 6.59
C SER A 358 13.78 -27.11 7.40
N ASP A 359 13.17 -28.13 8.03
CA ASP A 359 11.98 -27.94 8.88
C ASP A 359 12.23 -26.92 9.99
N ALA A 360 13.42 -26.91 10.58
CA ALA A 360 13.80 -25.94 11.60
C ALA A 360 13.85 -24.50 11.07
N GLN A 361 14.39 -24.30 9.86
CA GLN A 361 14.45 -22.99 9.21
C GLN A 361 13.04 -22.50 8.84
N LEU A 362 12.21 -23.36 8.25
CA LEU A 362 10.83 -23.04 7.89
C LEU A 362 10.00 -22.68 9.13
N LYS A 363 10.10 -23.49 10.20
CA LYS A 363 9.41 -23.23 11.47
C LYS A 363 9.82 -21.90 12.09
N ALA A 364 11.12 -21.58 12.07
CA ALA A 364 11.63 -20.30 12.58
C ALA A 364 11.12 -19.11 11.75
N ALA A 365 11.12 -19.21 10.42
CA ALA A 365 10.62 -18.17 9.52
C ALA A 365 9.12 -17.89 9.72
N LYS A 366 8.30 -18.94 9.80
CA LYS A 366 6.86 -18.85 10.11
C LYS A 366 6.60 -18.18 11.45
N LYS A 367 7.33 -18.57 12.49
CA LYS A 367 7.23 -17.95 13.82
C LYS A 367 7.56 -16.45 13.77
N GLN A 368 8.64 -16.09 13.06
CA GLN A 368 9.09 -14.70 12.96
C GLN A 368 8.04 -13.84 12.24
N ILE A 369 7.57 -14.26 11.06
CA ILE A 369 6.61 -13.46 10.28
C ILE A 369 5.27 -13.31 11.01
N LYS A 370 4.78 -14.35 11.70
CA LYS A 370 3.57 -14.25 12.52
C LYS A 370 3.73 -13.21 13.64
N GLY A 371 4.86 -13.17 14.32
CA GLY A 371 5.15 -12.14 15.32
C GLY A 371 5.16 -10.74 14.71
N GLN A 372 5.77 -10.57 13.54
CA GLN A 372 5.82 -9.29 12.83
C GLN A 372 4.43 -8.85 12.35
N ILE A 373 3.60 -9.77 11.84
CA ILE A 373 2.20 -9.50 11.48
C ILE A 373 1.44 -9.00 12.71
N GLY A 374 1.57 -9.70 13.85
CA GLY A 374 0.90 -9.29 15.10
C GLY A 374 1.31 -7.89 15.56
N VAL A 375 2.60 -7.57 15.52
CA VAL A 375 3.10 -6.22 15.85
C VAL A 375 2.59 -5.18 14.87
N ALA A 376 2.57 -5.49 13.56
CA ALA A 376 2.08 -4.56 12.53
C ALA A 376 0.58 -4.27 12.68
N CYS A 377 -0.23 -5.26 13.10
CA CYS A 377 -1.67 -5.09 13.33
C CYS A 377 -1.99 -4.18 14.53
N ASP A 378 -1.02 -3.93 15.42
CA ASP A 378 -1.18 -3.00 16.55
C ASP A 378 -1.14 -1.52 16.10
N ASN A 379 -0.59 -1.23 14.92
CA ASN A 379 -0.74 0.08 14.28
C ASN A 379 -2.15 0.21 13.69
N ARG A 380 -3.03 0.86 14.43
CA ARG A 380 -4.46 0.96 14.12
C ARG A 380 -4.76 1.70 12.82
N GLU A 381 -4.01 2.76 12.54
CA GLU A 381 -4.16 3.55 11.32
C GLU A 381 -3.85 2.70 10.08
N ASN A 382 -2.65 2.13 10.03
CA ASN A 382 -2.25 1.27 8.92
C ASN A 382 -3.16 0.06 8.76
N PHE A 383 -3.64 -0.51 9.88
CA PHE A 383 -4.58 -1.63 9.83
C PHE A 383 -5.94 -1.22 9.26
N ALA A 384 -6.44 -0.01 9.60
CA ALA A 384 -7.68 0.52 9.05
C ALA A 384 -7.59 0.75 7.54
N LEU A 385 -6.50 1.34 7.09
CA LEU A 385 -6.23 1.57 5.67
C LEU A 385 -6.10 0.25 4.89
N ASP A 386 -5.47 -0.75 5.48
CA ASP A 386 -5.22 -2.04 4.83
C ASP A 386 -6.49 -2.91 4.73
N PHE A 387 -7.34 -2.99 5.77
CA PHE A 387 -8.61 -3.69 5.62
C PHE A 387 -9.58 -2.97 4.68
N GLY A 388 -9.54 -1.63 4.65
CA GLY A 388 -10.29 -0.84 3.68
C GLY A 388 -9.87 -1.17 2.25
N LYS A 389 -8.55 -1.16 1.97
CA LYS A 389 -7.99 -1.56 0.67
C LYS A 389 -8.44 -2.96 0.25
N SER A 390 -8.35 -3.92 1.18
CA SER A 390 -8.75 -5.31 0.91
C SER A 390 -10.24 -5.42 0.57
N PHE A 391 -11.08 -4.66 1.27
CA PHE A 391 -12.52 -4.64 1.04
C PHE A 391 -12.89 -3.92 -0.27
N LEU A 392 -12.20 -2.82 -0.60
CA LEU A 392 -12.42 -2.07 -1.85
C LEU A 392 -12.13 -2.94 -3.08
N HIS A 393 -10.90 -3.42 -3.17
CA HIS A 393 -10.40 -4.04 -4.40
C HIS A 393 -10.76 -5.53 -4.54
N TYR A 394 -10.91 -6.25 -3.40
CA TYR A 394 -11.05 -7.70 -3.42
C TYR A 394 -12.34 -8.20 -2.75
N GLY A 395 -13.10 -7.32 -2.10
CA GLY A 395 -14.29 -7.70 -1.34
C GLY A 395 -14.00 -8.52 -0.07
N TRP A 396 -12.75 -8.51 0.42
CA TRP A 396 -12.34 -9.32 1.56
C TRP A 396 -12.40 -8.54 2.87
N GLU A 397 -12.99 -9.16 3.86
CA GLU A 397 -12.78 -8.78 5.26
C GLU A 397 -11.41 -9.33 5.70
N LYS A 398 -10.48 -8.43 6.08
CA LYS A 398 -9.14 -8.86 6.52
C LYS A 398 -9.22 -9.69 7.79
N ASN A 399 -8.75 -10.92 7.72
CA ASN A 399 -8.73 -11.85 8.85
C ASN A 399 -7.29 -12.28 9.16
N VAL A 400 -6.77 -11.88 10.33
CA VAL A 400 -5.40 -12.16 10.75
C VAL A 400 -5.21 -13.63 11.09
N ASP A 401 -6.23 -14.31 11.66
CA ASP A 401 -6.16 -15.74 11.97
C ASP A 401 -6.04 -16.56 10.69
N ARG A 402 -6.85 -16.22 9.67
CA ARG A 402 -6.73 -16.84 8.34
C ARG A 402 -5.35 -16.59 7.70
N LEU A 403 -4.78 -15.39 7.88
CA LEU A 403 -3.43 -15.10 7.41
C LEU A 403 -2.39 -15.97 8.13
N TYR A 404 -2.55 -16.20 9.43
CA TYR A 404 -1.70 -17.11 10.19
C TYR A 404 -1.83 -18.57 9.71
N GLU A 405 -3.04 -19.02 9.41
CA GLU A 405 -3.29 -20.35 8.82
C GLU A 405 -2.58 -20.48 7.46
N GLN A 406 -2.74 -19.50 6.58
CA GLN A 406 -2.05 -19.48 5.28
C GLN A 406 -0.52 -19.53 5.44
N VAL A 407 0.04 -18.83 6.42
CA VAL A 407 1.49 -18.93 6.74
C VAL A 407 1.84 -20.33 7.21
N ASP A 408 0.98 -20.98 8.01
CA ASP A 408 1.24 -22.35 8.50
C ASP A 408 1.17 -23.41 7.40
N GLU A 409 0.40 -23.19 6.36
CA GLU A 409 0.28 -24.09 5.21
C GLU A 409 1.47 -24.03 4.24
N ILE A 410 2.30 -22.97 4.27
CA ILE A 410 3.47 -22.83 3.40
C ILE A 410 4.45 -23.97 3.61
N THR A 411 4.91 -24.58 2.53
CA THR A 411 5.92 -25.65 2.52
C THR A 411 7.28 -25.17 2.01
N ALA A 412 8.35 -25.86 2.40
CA ALA A 412 9.70 -25.58 1.89
C ALA A 412 9.81 -25.76 0.37
N ALA A 413 9.06 -26.70 -0.20
CA ALA A 413 9.00 -26.95 -1.63
C ALA A 413 8.35 -25.78 -2.40
N GLN A 414 7.27 -25.20 -1.88
CA GLN A 414 6.63 -24.01 -2.48
C GLN A 414 7.58 -22.81 -2.47
N ILE A 415 8.30 -22.56 -1.37
CA ILE A 415 9.30 -21.49 -1.29
C ILE A 415 10.40 -21.69 -2.32
N GLN A 416 10.91 -22.92 -2.46
CA GLN A 416 11.94 -23.25 -3.44
C GLN A 416 11.43 -23.07 -4.87
N ALA A 417 10.22 -23.52 -5.18
CA ALA A 417 9.61 -23.37 -6.51
C ALA A 417 9.46 -21.89 -6.90
N VAL A 418 8.98 -21.07 -5.97
CA VAL A 418 8.89 -19.61 -6.16
C VAL A 418 10.27 -18.99 -6.37
N ALA A 419 11.27 -19.38 -5.57
CA ALA A 419 12.65 -18.91 -5.75
C ALA A 419 13.22 -19.31 -7.13
N GLN A 420 12.99 -20.54 -7.57
CA GLN A 420 13.46 -21.02 -8.88
C GLN A 420 12.78 -20.28 -10.03
N GLU A 421 11.49 -19.96 -9.89
CA GLU A 421 10.74 -19.20 -10.90
C GLU A 421 11.20 -17.74 -10.97
N LEU A 422 11.21 -17.02 -9.84
CA LEU A 422 11.42 -15.58 -9.83
C LEU A 422 12.90 -15.18 -9.87
N PHE A 423 13.81 -15.97 -9.31
CA PHE A 423 15.22 -15.61 -9.21
C PHE A 423 16.07 -16.13 -10.37
N ASP A 424 15.45 -16.65 -11.42
CA ASP A 424 16.17 -16.96 -12.65
C ASP A 424 16.87 -15.71 -13.22
N LYS A 425 18.12 -15.85 -13.62
CA LYS A 425 18.92 -14.73 -14.13
C LYS A 425 18.34 -14.07 -15.36
N GLY A 426 17.65 -14.87 -16.19
CA GLY A 426 17.01 -14.39 -17.40
C GLY A 426 15.76 -13.57 -17.12
N ARG A 427 15.22 -13.60 -15.89
CA ARG A 427 14.04 -12.81 -15.48
C ARG A 427 14.39 -11.52 -14.74
N LEU A 428 15.51 -11.52 -14.00
CA LEU A 428 15.85 -10.40 -13.12
C LEU A 428 16.36 -9.19 -13.90
N THR A 429 15.63 -8.11 -13.87
CA THR A 429 16.06 -6.79 -14.34
C THR A 429 16.82 -6.09 -13.23
N THR A 430 17.89 -5.37 -13.57
CA THR A 430 18.68 -4.56 -12.63
C THR A 430 18.66 -3.10 -13.09
N LEU A 431 18.24 -2.20 -12.22
CA LEU A 431 18.36 -0.75 -12.41
C LEU A 431 19.41 -0.20 -11.46
N ILE A 432 20.29 0.66 -11.98
CA ILE A 432 21.36 1.29 -11.21
C ILE A 432 21.32 2.79 -11.47
N PHE A 433 21.16 3.58 -10.42
CA PHE A 433 21.42 5.02 -10.40
C PHE A 433 22.84 5.27 -9.90
N LYS A 434 23.58 6.16 -10.58
CA LYS A 434 24.92 6.56 -10.18
C LYS A 434 25.31 7.95 -10.72
#